data_02116f468c937e9a961277c21a6b6ecc
#
_entry.id   02116f468c937e9a961277c21a6b6ecc
#
_cell.length_a   1.000
_cell.length_b   1.000
_cell.length_c   1.000
_cell.angle_alpha   90.00
_cell.angle_beta   90.00
_cell.angle_gamma   90.00
#
_symmetry.space_group_name_H-M   'P 1'
#
loop_
_entity.id
_entity.type
_entity.pdbx_description
1 polymer ?
#
loop_
_entity_poly.entity_id
_entity_poly.type
_entity_poly.pdbx_seq_one_letter_code
_entity_poly.pdbx_strand_id
1 'polypeptide(L)'
;MRILLVILSLLSLGTVSAQELLAQEHWPDGTLKATRYSEGDRIHFITYHENGKVKEMGTFLQGKRDGEWKQYTESGALVARAAFNKGVRQGVWEFRNGADRPLGLLVYSNGALVRGETYDEGGSLLAQRDY
;
A
#
# COMPACT_ATOMS: atom_id res chain seq x y z
N MET A 1 17.03 -60.10 5.33
CA MET A 1 16.01 -59.42 4.58
C MET A 1 15.99 -57.96 5.02
N ARG A 2 16.58 -57.08 4.22
CA ARG A 2 16.66 -55.64 4.54
C ARG A 2 15.49 -54.94 3.91
N ILE A 3 14.59 -54.40 4.75
CA ILE A 3 13.45 -53.59 4.31
C ILE A 3 13.98 -52.18 4.04
N LEU A 4 14.01 -51.79 2.77
CA LEU A 4 14.33 -50.43 2.34
C LEU A 4 13.10 -49.56 2.54
N LEU A 5 13.13 -48.71 3.60
CA LEU A 5 12.12 -47.69 3.81
C LEU A 5 12.39 -46.54 2.84
N VAL A 6 11.59 -46.47 1.77
CA VAL A 6 11.57 -45.31 0.88
C VAL A 6 10.76 -44.23 1.57
N ILE A 7 11.44 -43.22 2.13
CA ILE A 7 10.80 -42.02 2.63
C ILE A 7 10.47 -41.14 1.41
N LEU A 8 9.22 -41.16 1.00
CA LEU A 8 8.70 -40.25 -0.01
C LEU A 8 8.51 -38.88 0.64
N SER A 9 9.50 -37.99 0.51
CA SER A 9 9.37 -36.59 0.90
C SER A 9 8.41 -35.90 -0.07
N LEU A 10 7.20 -35.66 0.38
CA LEU A 10 6.28 -34.72 -0.29
C LEU A 10 6.90 -33.31 -0.22
N LEU A 11 7.59 -32.92 -1.29
CA LEU A 11 7.86 -31.51 -1.54
C LEU A 11 6.52 -30.82 -1.80
N SER A 12 6.02 -30.08 -0.82
CA SER A 12 4.95 -29.11 -1.03
C SER A 12 5.52 -28.00 -1.94
N LEU A 13 5.26 -28.10 -3.23
CA LEU A 13 5.47 -27.02 -4.19
C LEU A 13 4.49 -25.91 -3.82
N GLY A 14 4.93 -25.00 -2.94
CA GLY A 14 4.25 -23.74 -2.77
C GLY A 14 4.22 -23.05 -4.14
N THR A 15 3.05 -22.68 -4.63
CA THR A 15 2.91 -21.88 -5.83
C THR A 15 3.50 -20.51 -5.56
N VAL A 16 4.75 -20.30 -5.97
CA VAL A 16 5.34 -18.98 -6.02
C VAL A 16 4.64 -18.23 -7.15
N SER A 17 3.81 -17.26 -6.81
CA SER A 17 3.20 -16.39 -7.80
C SER A 17 4.32 -15.55 -8.42
N ALA A 18 4.59 -15.77 -9.71
CA ALA A 18 5.59 -14.99 -10.44
C ALA A 18 5.09 -13.54 -10.62
N GLN A 19 5.99 -12.57 -10.40
CA GLN A 19 5.75 -11.18 -10.72
C GLN A 19 6.00 -10.95 -12.20
N GLU A 20 5.10 -10.24 -12.87
CA GLU A 20 5.21 -9.86 -14.27
C GLU A 20 5.13 -8.35 -14.41
N LEU A 21 6.13 -7.75 -15.05
CA LEU A 21 6.13 -6.33 -15.40
C LEU A 21 5.10 -6.08 -16.50
N LEU A 22 4.10 -5.23 -16.23
CA LEU A 22 3.05 -4.90 -17.17
C LEU A 22 3.32 -3.61 -17.95
N ALA A 23 3.79 -2.56 -17.27
CA ALA A 23 4.04 -1.26 -17.88
C ALA A 23 5.02 -0.43 -17.07
N GLN A 24 5.77 0.42 -17.78
CA GLN A 24 6.59 1.48 -17.19
C GLN A 24 6.35 2.78 -17.96
N GLU A 25 6.25 3.88 -17.23
CA GLU A 25 6.23 5.23 -17.76
C GLU A 25 7.50 5.96 -17.27
N HIS A 26 8.01 6.88 -18.11
CA HIS A 26 9.22 7.62 -17.83
C HIS A 26 8.99 9.12 -17.88
N TRP A 27 9.72 9.85 -17.06
CA TRP A 27 9.85 11.29 -17.19
C TRP A 27 10.64 11.64 -18.45
N PRO A 28 10.58 12.91 -18.95
CA PRO A 28 11.34 13.33 -20.12
C PRO A 28 12.85 13.08 -20.06
N ASP A 29 13.43 13.06 -18.83
CA ASP A 29 14.84 12.77 -18.58
C ASP A 29 15.20 11.28 -18.61
N GLY A 30 14.20 10.40 -18.84
CA GLY A 30 14.37 8.95 -18.88
C GLY A 30 14.23 8.23 -17.54
N THR A 31 14.08 8.95 -16.41
CA THR A 31 13.85 8.34 -15.11
C THR A 31 12.40 7.79 -14.99
N LEU A 32 12.20 6.79 -14.14
CA LEU A 32 10.89 6.16 -13.95
C LEU A 32 9.88 7.16 -13.37
N LYS A 33 8.71 7.22 -14.00
CA LYS A 33 7.53 7.95 -13.53
C LYS A 33 6.50 7.06 -12.88
N ALA A 34 6.27 5.87 -13.45
CA ALA A 34 5.34 4.88 -12.92
C ALA A 34 5.75 3.47 -13.33
N THR A 35 5.43 2.51 -12.48
CA THR A 35 5.58 1.08 -12.74
C THR A 35 4.31 0.34 -12.34
N ARG A 36 3.92 -0.62 -13.17
CA ARG A 36 2.84 -1.57 -12.88
C ARG A 36 3.35 -2.98 -13.08
N TYR A 37 3.10 -3.85 -12.12
CA TYR A 37 3.40 -5.27 -12.26
C TYR A 37 2.27 -6.12 -11.66
N SER A 38 2.08 -7.31 -12.19
CA SER A 38 1.11 -8.27 -11.67
C SER A 38 1.75 -9.25 -10.70
N GLU A 39 0.99 -9.67 -9.72
CA GLU A 39 1.32 -10.77 -8.81
C GLU A 39 0.02 -11.50 -8.48
N GLY A 40 -0.19 -12.68 -9.06
CA GLY A 40 -1.46 -13.37 -8.99
C GLY A 40 -2.57 -12.55 -9.67
N ASP A 41 -3.65 -12.31 -8.94
CA ASP A 41 -4.82 -11.53 -9.39
C ASP A 41 -4.69 -10.02 -9.05
N ARG A 42 -3.56 -9.59 -8.47
CA ARG A 42 -3.32 -8.22 -8.04
C ARG A 42 -2.39 -7.50 -9.01
N ILE A 43 -2.65 -6.20 -9.18
CA ILE A 43 -1.77 -5.30 -9.91
C ILE A 43 -1.22 -4.28 -8.93
N HIS A 44 0.09 -4.31 -8.76
CA HIS A 44 0.82 -3.33 -7.97
C HIS A 44 1.13 -2.11 -8.82
N PHE A 45 0.90 -0.93 -8.25
CA PHE A 45 1.10 0.36 -8.88
C PHE A 45 2.04 1.22 -8.03
N ILE A 46 3.10 1.72 -8.65
CA ILE A 46 4.08 2.59 -8.00
C ILE A 46 4.30 3.80 -8.89
N THR A 47 4.21 5.00 -8.31
CA THR A 47 4.65 6.23 -8.96
C THR A 47 5.87 6.79 -8.24
N TYR A 48 6.66 7.55 -8.97
CA TYR A 48 7.91 8.10 -8.48
C TYR A 48 7.93 9.62 -8.64
N HIS A 49 8.55 10.30 -7.70
CA HIS A 49 8.97 11.68 -7.87
C HIS A 49 10.09 11.77 -8.93
N GLU A 50 10.35 12.95 -9.47
CA GLU A 50 11.43 13.17 -10.44
C GLU A 50 12.81 12.82 -9.88
N ASN A 51 12.99 12.86 -8.55
CA ASN A 51 14.21 12.44 -7.85
C ASN A 51 14.40 10.92 -7.72
N GLY A 52 13.47 10.13 -8.26
CA GLY A 52 13.50 8.65 -8.23
C GLY A 52 12.91 8.00 -6.98
N LYS A 53 12.55 8.78 -5.96
CA LYS A 53 11.89 8.25 -4.76
C LYS A 53 10.40 7.98 -5.00
N VAL A 54 9.86 6.99 -4.29
CA VAL A 54 8.44 6.64 -4.39
C VAL A 54 7.56 7.82 -3.99
N LYS A 55 6.58 8.14 -4.84
CA LYS A 55 5.55 9.14 -4.59
C LYS A 55 4.27 8.52 -4.03
N GLU A 56 3.78 7.49 -4.67
CA GLU A 56 2.57 6.76 -4.29
C GLU A 56 2.74 5.28 -4.60
N MET A 57 2.18 4.41 -3.76
CA MET A 57 2.11 2.99 -4.05
C MET A 57 0.84 2.37 -3.48
N GLY A 58 0.35 1.35 -4.16
CA GLY A 58 -0.82 0.60 -3.77
C GLY A 58 -1.12 -0.55 -4.72
N THR A 59 -2.24 -1.18 -4.49
CA THR A 59 -2.64 -2.40 -5.21
C THR A 59 -4.06 -2.25 -5.75
N PHE A 60 -4.26 -2.75 -6.98
CA PHE A 60 -5.57 -2.95 -7.58
C PHE A 60 -5.93 -4.43 -7.57
N LEU A 61 -7.20 -4.70 -7.31
CA LEU A 61 -7.83 -6.00 -7.45
C LEU A 61 -9.06 -5.83 -8.34
N GLN A 62 -9.09 -6.53 -9.47
CA GLN A 62 -10.18 -6.40 -10.46
C GLN A 62 -10.49 -4.94 -10.85
N GLY A 63 -9.45 -4.12 -11.04
CA GLY A 63 -9.55 -2.72 -11.41
C GLY A 63 -9.95 -1.75 -10.30
N LYS A 64 -10.09 -2.22 -9.06
CA LYS A 64 -10.45 -1.41 -7.89
C LYS A 64 -9.28 -1.34 -6.91
N ARG A 65 -9.10 -0.20 -6.24
CA ARG A 65 -8.13 -0.10 -5.14
C ARG A 65 -8.47 -1.13 -4.07
N ASP A 66 -7.44 -1.84 -3.61
CA ASP A 66 -7.59 -2.85 -2.56
C ASP A 66 -6.35 -2.86 -1.65
N GLY A 67 -6.57 -3.05 -0.35
CA GLY A 67 -5.51 -3.00 0.63
C GLY A 67 -5.01 -1.59 0.90
N GLU A 68 -3.75 -1.48 1.30
CA GLU A 68 -3.12 -0.25 1.76
C GLU A 68 -2.54 0.56 0.61
N TRP A 69 -2.82 1.87 0.62
CA TRP A 69 -2.27 2.87 -0.29
C TRP A 69 -1.47 3.90 0.49
N LYS A 70 -0.29 4.24 0.02
CA LYS A 70 0.65 5.14 0.69
C LYS A 70 1.12 6.23 -0.24
N GLN A 71 1.29 7.44 0.31
CA GLN A 71 1.89 8.58 -0.36
C GLN A 71 3.07 9.11 0.45
N TYR A 72 4.11 9.55 -0.25
CA TYR A 72 5.35 10.03 0.33
C TYR A 72 5.75 11.39 -0.25
N THR A 73 6.49 12.17 0.55
CA THR A 73 7.16 13.39 0.08
C THR A 73 8.35 13.06 -0.82
N GLU A 74 8.90 14.08 -1.48
CA GLU A 74 10.15 13.97 -2.24
C GLU A 74 11.35 13.55 -1.37
N SER A 75 11.33 13.81 -0.09
CA SER A 75 12.35 13.37 0.88
C SER A 75 12.16 11.91 1.34
N GLY A 76 11.03 11.28 1.02
CA GLY A 76 10.70 9.89 1.40
C GLY A 76 9.89 9.75 2.69
N ALA A 77 9.41 10.86 3.28
CA ALA A 77 8.55 10.80 4.46
C ALA A 77 7.11 10.42 4.08
N LEU A 78 6.48 9.54 4.87
CA LEU A 78 5.07 9.18 4.68
C LEU A 78 4.18 10.39 5.01
N VAL A 79 3.28 10.75 4.09
CA VAL A 79 2.30 11.84 4.30
C VAL A 79 0.86 11.37 4.35
N ALA A 80 0.56 10.23 3.76
CA ALA A 80 -0.77 9.63 3.82
C ALA A 80 -0.73 8.11 3.72
N ARG A 81 -1.63 7.49 4.46
CA ARG A 81 -1.92 6.06 4.39
C ARG A 81 -3.42 5.89 4.33
N ALA A 82 -3.91 5.18 3.33
CA ALA A 82 -5.31 4.87 3.13
C ALA A 82 -5.51 3.37 3.04
N ALA A 83 -6.69 2.89 3.34
CA ALA A 83 -7.05 1.49 3.20
C ALA A 83 -8.37 1.33 2.45
N PHE A 84 -8.43 0.34 1.58
CA PHE A 84 -9.58 0.00 0.76
C PHE A 84 -9.88 -1.49 0.81
N ASN A 85 -11.14 -1.83 0.71
CA ASN A 85 -11.61 -3.19 0.45
C ASN A 85 -12.38 -3.18 -0.87
N LYS A 86 -11.78 -3.68 -1.95
CA LYS A 86 -12.39 -3.76 -3.29
C LYS A 86 -13.03 -2.43 -3.73
N GLY A 87 -12.28 -1.34 -3.59
CA GLY A 87 -12.69 0.02 -3.94
C GLY A 87 -13.48 0.77 -2.87
N VAL A 88 -13.87 0.13 -1.78
CA VAL A 88 -14.60 0.75 -0.67
C VAL A 88 -13.63 1.19 0.41
N ARG A 89 -13.75 2.42 0.89
CA ARG A 89 -12.95 2.95 2.01
C ARG A 89 -13.18 2.10 3.25
N GLN A 90 -12.10 1.65 3.87
CA GLN A 90 -12.16 0.74 5.01
C GLN A 90 -10.98 0.98 5.94
N GLY A 91 -11.23 0.90 7.27
CA GLY A 91 -10.18 0.97 8.27
C GLY A 91 -9.65 2.38 8.52
N VAL A 92 -8.42 2.47 9.01
CA VAL A 92 -7.79 3.72 9.43
C VAL A 92 -7.05 4.38 8.27
N TRP A 93 -7.39 5.64 8.03
CA TRP A 93 -6.68 6.54 7.13
C TRP A 93 -5.88 7.51 7.97
N GLU A 94 -4.58 7.58 7.74
CA GLU A 94 -3.65 8.39 8.50
C GLU A 94 -3.06 9.49 7.63
N PHE A 95 -2.96 10.68 8.19
CA PHE A 95 -2.31 11.83 7.56
C PHE A 95 -1.17 12.33 8.44
N ARG A 96 -0.02 12.60 7.82
CA ARG A 96 1.18 13.10 8.48
C ARG A 96 1.69 14.34 7.78
N ASN A 97 2.40 15.21 8.52
CA ASN A 97 3.19 16.24 7.87
C ASN A 97 4.50 15.65 7.32
N GLY A 98 5.20 16.38 6.47
CA GLY A 98 6.45 15.92 5.87
C GLY A 98 7.62 15.68 6.85
N ALA A 99 7.42 15.93 8.17
CA ALA A 99 8.37 15.67 9.25
C ALA A 99 7.98 14.42 10.08
N ASP A 100 7.18 13.51 9.50
CA ASP A 100 6.73 12.25 10.11
C ASP A 100 5.90 12.42 11.40
N ARG A 101 5.15 13.52 11.50
CA ARG A 101 4.24 13.77 12.62
C ARG A 101 2.79 13.56 12.20
N PRO A 102 1.96 12.93 13.04
CA PRO A 102 0.55 12.76 12.73
C PRO A 102 -0.16 14.10 12.70
N LEU A 103 -0.98 14.33 11.67
CA LEU A 103 -1.91 15.45 11.57
C LEU A 103 -3.32 15.04 11.92
N GLY A 104 -3.72 13.83 11.53
CA GLY A 104 -5.05 13.33 11.77
C GLY A 104 -5.26 11.89 11.34
N LEU A 105 -6.36 11.35 11.80
CA LEU A 105 -6.88 10.04 11.41
C LEU A 105 -8.33 10.18 10.95
N LEU A 106 -8.70 9.36 9.98
CA LEU A 106 -10.10 9.11 9.61
C LEU A 106 -10.33 7.59 9.70
N VAL A 107 -11.42 7.19 10.29
CA VAL A 107 -11.79 5.77 10.39
C VAL A 107 -13.04 5.53 9.57
N TYR A 108 -12.94 4.58 8.65
CA TYR A 108 -14.03 4.17 7.78
C TYR A 108 -14.48 2.75 8.09
N SER A 109 -15.78 2.51 8.01
CA SER A 109 -16.40 1.21 8.07
C SER A 109 -17.35 1.04 6.90
N ASN A 110 -17.07 0.10 6.00
CA ASN A 110 -17.86 -0.16 4.79
C ASN A 110 -18.17 1.09 3.95
N GLY A 111 -17.18 1.98 3.80
CA GLY A 111 -17.29 3.22 3.05
C GLY A 111 -17.81 4.42 3.83
N ALA A 112 -18.35 4.23 5.02
CA ALA A 112 -18.86 5.31 5.86
C ALA A 112 -17.77 5.82 6.81
N LEU A 113 -17.63 7.15 6.91
CA LEU A 113 -16.77 7.77 7.92
C LEU A 113 -17.44 7.62 9.30
N VAL A 114 -16.75 6.97 10.24
CA VAL A 114 -17.27 6.72 11.60
C VAL A 114 -16.54 7.51 12.67
N ARG A 115 -15.31 7.98 12.40
CA ARG A 115 -14.52 8.76 13.37
C ARG A 115 -13.48 9.61 12.67
N GLY A 116 -13.24 10.79 13.19
CA GLY A 116 -12.13 11.66 12.80
C GLY A 116 -11.37 12.16 14.01
N GLU A 117 -10.06 12.29 13.88
CA GLU A 117 -9.16 12.84 14.90
C GLU A 117 -8.19 13.83 14.28
N THR A 118 -7.87 14.90 15.00
CA THR A 118 -6.80 15.84 14.65
C THR A 118 -5.81 15.97 15.79
N TYR A 119 -4.54 16.19 15.44
CA TYR A 119 -3.43 16.27 16.37
C TYR A 119 -2.67 17.58 16.22
N ASP A 120 -2.07 18.05 17.32
CA ASP A 120 -1.15 19.19 17.30
C ASP A 120 0.26 18.78 16.79
N GLU A 121 1.13 19.77 16.66
CA GLU A 121 2.51 19.53 16.22
C GLU A 121 3.32 18.61 17.17
N GLY A 122 2.94 18.53 18.43
CA GLY A 122 3.54 17.64 19.41
C GLY A 122 2.99 16.21 19.39
N GLY A 123 1.95 15.95 18.56
CA GLY A 123 1.30 14.65 18.48
C GLY A 123 0.20 14.44 19.54
N SER A 124 -0.24 15.51 20.24
CA SER A 124 -1.34 15.46 21.19
C SER A 124 -2.67 15.60 20.47
N LEU A 125 -3.69 14.85 20.91
CA LEU A 125 -5.03 14.92 20.35
C LEU A 125 -5.66 16.29 20.61
N LEU A 126 -5.98 17.02 19.53
CA LEU A 126 -6.66 18.31 19.58
C LEU A 126 -8.19 18.18 19.58
N ALA A 127 -8.70 17.31 18.72
CA ALA A 127 -10.13 17.11 18.56
C ALA A 127 -10.44 15.69 18.05
N GLN A 128 -11.61 15.20 18.46
CA GLN A 128 -12.17 13.94 18.00
C GLN A 128 -13.66 14.13 17.71
N ARG A 129 -14.13 13.49 16.65
CA ARG A 129 -15.54 13.45 16.30
C ARG A 129 -15.94 12.06 15.88
N ASP A 130 -17.02 11.57 16.44
CA ASP A 130 -17.72 10.35 15.99
C ASP A 130 -18.90 10.76 15.09
N TYR A 131 -19.20 9.94 14.07
CA TYR A 131 -20.19 10.20 13.04
C TYR A 131 -21.29 9.14 13.06
#